data_a30dca3e9579e4a960a2997270629c61
#
_entry.id   a30dca3e9579e4a960a2997270629c61
#
_cell.length_a   1.000
_cell.length_b   1.000
_cell.length_c   1.000
_cell.angle_alpha   90.00
_cell.angle_beta   90.00
_cell.angle_gamma   90.00
#
_symmetry.space_group_name_H-M   'P 1'
#
loop_
_entity.id
_entity.type
_entity.pdbx_description
1 polymer ?
#
loop_
_entity_poly.entity_id
_entity_poly.type
_entity_poly.pdbx_seq_one_letter_code
_entity_poly.pdbx_strand_id
1 'polypeptide(L)'
;MNSNSDHSAATASAQDSPILIVPYMWIGDFVRCHTVIQLLQARFPVRPIDMLSTTLCAPLTDYMPGLRRAIVVDLPRKALALGQQAALAKRLKQEGYGTALIMPRTWKSALAPLLAGIPERIGFAGEARFFLLNDLRFGERALPRMVDRCAALALPKMAKLPSEWPVPTLQVPTSEAAAWRSRRGLHDDGRSVVALAPGAVGPSKRWPGAAYAALARRLLANGLAVWVLGGPDEKSLATEIVGDTAARDLTGRDLRDAILALASASVAVSNDSGLLHVAAGLGTPTIGIFGPTSPWHWAPLNPLAATIETASELACRPCHQPTCRFGHHRCMQDITPDQVVTATQRALAAVAAAC
;
A
#
# COMPACT_ATOMS: atom_id res chain seq x y z
N MET A 1 -14.89 52.63 25.96
CA MET A 1 -15.83 51.67 25.34
C MET A 1 -15.10 50.96 24.25
N ASN A 2 -14.68 49.80 24.60
CA ASN A 2 -14.61 48.51 23.90
C ASN A 2 -14.29 48.43 22.40
N SER A 3 -13.09 48.02 22.13
CA SER A 3 -12.76 47.23 20.91
C SER A 3 -11.54 46.30 21.16
N ASN A 4 -11.71 45.31 22.03
CA ASN A 4 -10.66 44.34 22.33
C ASN A 4 -11.22 42.89 22.42
N SER A 5 -12.09 42.48 21.47
CA SER A 5 -12.70 41.14 21.50
C SER A 5 -12.57 40.33 20.23
N ASP A 6 -11.87 40.80 19.18
CA ASP A 6 -11.84 40.04 17.88
C ASP A 6 -10.51 39.31 17.54
N HIS A 7 -9.48 39.39 18.38
CA HIS A 7 -8.19 38.73 18.11
C HIS A 7 -8.03 37.33 18.73
N SER A 8 -8.96 36.93 19.63
CA SER A 8 -8.87 35.63 20.34
C SER A 8 -9.48 34.46 19.59
N ALA A 9 -10.40 34.70 18.67
CA ALA A 9 -11.10 33.63 17.95
C ALA A 9 -10.31 33.05 16.76
N ALA A 10 -9.37 33.84 16.19
CA ALA A 10 -8.59 33.43 15.04
C ALA A 10 -7.38 32.52 15.37
N THR A 11 -6.89 32.56 16.61
CA THR A 11 -5.73 31.78 17.03
C THR A 11 -6.07 30.37 17.53
N ALA A 12 -7.27 30.12 17.99
CA ALA A 12 -7.74 28.78 18.37
C ALA A 12 -7.97 27.85 17.17
N SER A 13 -8.20 28.38 15.98
CA SER A 13 -8.56 27.61 14.79
C SER A 13 -7.37 26.92 14.07
N ALA A 14 -6.14 27.40 14.26
CA ALA A 14 -4.97 26.86 13.51
C ALA A 14 -4.47 25.52 14.10
N GLN A 15 -4.61 25.31 15.40
CA GLN A 15 -4.17 24.08 16.08
C GLN A 15 -5.13 22.91 15.85
N ASP A 16 -6.41 23.16 15.55
CA ASP A 16 -7.43 22.14 15.30
C ASP A 16 -7.73 21.92 13.81
N SER A 17 -7.13 22.72 12.94
CA SER A 17 -7.35 22.64 11.49
C SER A 17 -6.96 21.27 10.95
N PRO A 18 -7.74 20.67 10.01
CA PRO A 18 -7.47 19.35 9.46
C PRO A 18 -6.10 19.27 8.77
N ILE A 19 -5.57 18.05 8.69
CA ILE A 19 -4.34 17.72 8.00
C ILE A 19 -4.69 17.00 6.69
N LEU A 20 -4.08 17.43 5.57
CA LEU A 20 -4.17 16.77 4.29
C LEU A 20 -2.91 15.95 4.03
N ILE A 21 -3.08 14.66 3.70
CA ILE A 21 -2.00 13.84 3.16
C ILE A 21 -2.15 13.76 1.64
N VAL A 22 -1.10 14.09 0.90
CA VAL A 22 -0.94 13.81 -0.53
C VAL A 22 0.01 12.63 -0.68
N PRO A 23 -0.48 11.39 -0.78
CA PRO A 23 0.34 10.18 -0.75
C PRO A 23 0.94 9.86 -2.11
N TYR A 24 1.85 8.88 -2.15
CA TYR A 24 2.11 8.14 -3.38
C TYR A 24 0.89 7.29 -3.76
N MET A 25 0.52 7.30 -5.05
CA MET A 25 -0.71 6.66 -5.55
C MET A 25 -0.50 5.22 -6.06
N TRP A 26 0.53 4.53 -5.59
CA TRP A 26 0.70 3.10 -5.78
C TRP A 26 0.08 2.37 -4.59
N ILE A 27 -0.67 1.29 -4.82
CA ILE A 27 -1.40 0.54 -3.78
C ILE A 27 -0.50 0.24 -2.57
N GLY A 28 0.70 -0.30 -2.79
CA GLY A 28 1.61 -0.64 -1.69
C GLY A 28 2.10 0.57 -0.90
N ASP A 29 2.45 1.68 -1.59
CA ASP A 29 2.88 2.92 -0.94
C ASP A 29 1.71 3.60 -0.23
N PHE A 30 0.51 3.47 -0.80
CA PHE A 30 -0.72 3.98 -0.20
C PHE A 30 -1.02 3.28 1.15
N VAL A 31 -0.88 1.96 1.22
CA VAL A 31 -1.01 1.21 2.49
C VAL A 31 0.05 1.65 3.50
N ARG A 32 1.31 1.85 3.08
CA ARG A 32 2.38 2.37 3.95
C ARG A 32 2.06 3.73 4.56
N CYS A 33 1.22 4.55 3.90
CA CYS A 33 0.79 5.84 4.44
C CYS A 33 0.01 5.72 5.75
N HIS A 34 -0.52 4.54 6.10
CA HIS A 34 -1.16 4.36 7.41
C HIS A 34 -0.18 4.57 8.57
N THR A 35 1.10 4.22 8.42
CA THR A 35 2.15 4.61 9.39
C THR A 35 2.17 6.13 9.63
N VAL A 36 2.02 6.92 8.56
CA VAL A 36 1.99 8.39 8.66
C VAL A 36 0.76 8.87 9.42
N ILE A 37 -0.41 8.27 9.16
CA ILE A 37 -1.66 8.59 9.88
C ILE A 37 -1.47 8.34 11.38
N GLN A 38 -0.93 7.19 11.77
CA GLN A 38 -0.68 6.85 13.18
C GLN A 38 0.29 7.85 13.86
N LEU A 39 1.37 8.24 13.18
CA LEU A 39 2.31 9.24 13.68
C LEU A 39 1.67 10.62 13.84
N LEU A 40 0.83 11.03 12.90
CA LEU A 40 0.11 12.29 12.97
C LEU A 40 -0.93 12.28 14.08
N GLN A 41 -1.66 11.18 14.28
CA GLN A 41 -2.60 11.03 15.38
C GLN A 41 -1.91 11.10 16.74
N ALA A 42 -0.74 10.45 16.88
CA ALA A 42 0.04 10.51 18.10
C ALA A 42 0.53 11.95 18.41
N ARG A 43 0.84 12.75 17.37
CA ARG A 43 1.28 14.15 17.54
C ARG A 43 0.15 15.15 17.66
N PHE A 44 -0.96 14.88 17.01
CA PHE A 44 -2.11 15.80 16.88
C PHE A 44 -3.42 15.04 17.07
N PRO A 45 -3.74 14.56 18.29
CA PRO A 45 -4.84 13.63 18.54
C PRO A 45 -6.22 14.15 18.14
N VAL A 46 -6.41 15.47 18.14
CA VAL A 46 -7.71 16.10 17.83
C VAL A 46 -7.84 16.58 16.39
N ARG A 47 -6.75 16.62 15.63
CA ARG A 47 -6.78 17.13 14.24
C ARG A 47 -7.28 16.05 13.28
N PRO A 48 -8.37 16.30 12.54
CA PRO A 48 -8.84 15.37 11.53
C PRO A 48 -7.79 15.19 10.41
N ILE A 49 -7.63 13.96 9.93
CA ILE A 49 -6.70 13.61 8.86
C ILE A 49 -7.49 13.17 7.65
N ASP A 50 -7.29 13.84 6.53
CA ASP A 50 -7.84 13.47 5.22
C ASP A 50 -6.70 13.09 4.27
N MET A 51 -7.00 12.27 3.26
CA MET A 51 -5.99 11.83 2.29
C MET A 51 -6.51 11.97 0.86
N LEU A 52 -5.70 12.50 -0.04
CA LEU A 52 -5.99 12.40 -1.47
C LEU A 52 -5.91 10.94 -1.89
N SER A 53 -6.82 10.53 -2.77
CA SER A 53 -6.84 9.19 -3.31
C SER A 53 -7.18 9.22 -4.80
N THR A 54 -6.77 8.19 -5.52
CA THR A 54 -7.32 7.88 -6.84
C THR A 54 -8.55 6.98 -6.69
N THR A 55 -9.37 6.87 -7.74
CA THR A 55 -10.48 5.90 -7.78
C THR A 55 -9.98 4.48 -7.50
N LEU A 56 -8.78 4.11 -7.98
CA LEU A 56 -8.19 2.81 -7.70
C LEU A 56 -7.91 2.58 -6.21
N CYS A 57 -7.32 3.56 -5.50
CA CYS A 57 -6.91 3.41 -4.11
C CYS A 57 -8.02 3.76 -3.10
N ALA A 58 -9.11 4.39 -3.55
CA ALA A 58 -10.20 4.83 -2.67
C ALA A 58 -10.76 3.71 -1.76
N PRO A 59 -10.95 2.47 -2.21
CA PRO A 59 -11.44 1.40 -1.34
C PRO A 59 -10.57 1.12 -0.11
N LEU A 60 -9.26 1.40 -0.18
CA LEU A 60 -8.35 1.21 0.97
C LEU A 60 -8.68 2.17 2.12
N THR A 61 -9.14 3.38 1.80
CA THR A 61 -9.38 4.42 2.81
C THR A 61 -10.53 4.09 3.75
N ASP A 62 -11.47 3.27 3.30
CA ASP A 62 -12.61 2.83 4.13
C ASP A 62 -12.16 1.87 5.25
N TYR A 63 -10.97 1.29 5.10
CA TYR A 63 -10.40 0.32 6.05
C TYR A 63 -9.17 0.86 6.79
N MET A 64 -8.81 2.16 6.60
CA MET A 64 -7.67 2.78 7.29
C MET A 64 -8.12 3.46 8.58
N PRO A 65 -7.80 2.92 9.78
CA PRO A 65 -8.12 3.57 11.04
C PRO A 65 -7.48 4.95 11.14
N GLY A 66 -8.21 5.88 11.75
CA GLY A 66 -7.71 7.24 11.99
C GLY A 66 -7.79 8.19 10.80
N LEU A 67 -8.20 7.72 9.65
CA LEU A 67 -8.51 8.58 8.50
C LEU A 67 -9.97 9.06 8.61
N ARG A 68 -10.19 10.38 8.51
CA ARG A 68 -11.55 10.92 8.50
C ARG A 68 -12.26 10.62 7.19
N ARG A 69 -11.58 10.85 6.06
CA ARG A 69 -12.08 10.57 4.70
C ARG A 69 -11.01 10.63 3.61
N ALA A 70 -11.35 10.10 2.44
CA ALA A 70 -10.60 10.30 1.20
C ALA A 70 -11.16 11.45 0.37
N ILE A 71 -10.29 12.20 -0.30
CA ILE A 71 -10.63 13.11 -1.38
C ILE A 71 -10.23 12.45 -2.68
N VAL A 72 -11.20 11.85 -3.36
CA VAL A 72 -10.94 11.12 -4.60
C VAL A 72 -10.75 12.08 -5.76
N VAL A 73 -9.64 11.92 -6.48
CA VAL A 73 -9.30 12.67 -7.69
C VAL A 73 -8.32 11.89 -8.56
N ASP A 74 -8.65 11.73 -9.83
CA ASP A 74 -7.78 11.11 -10.82
C ASP A 74 -7.11 12.18 -11.67
N LEU A 75 -5.92 12.59 -11.25
CA LEU A 75 -5.09 13.55 -12.01
C LEU A 75 -4.18 12.80 -12.99
N PRO A 76 -4.10 13.25 -14.24
CA PRO A 76 -3.25 12.58 -15.23
C PRO A 76 -1.76 12.69 -14.83
N ARG A 77 -1.04 11.56 -14.96
CA ARG A 77 0.37 11.50 -14.57
C ARG A 77 1.28 12.35 -15.46
N LYS A 78 1.00 12.41 -16.77
CA LYS A 78 1.86 13.05 -17.78
C LYS A 78 1.45 14.48 -18.12
N ALA A 79 0.21 14.89 -17.83
CA ALA A 79 -0.29 16.22 -18.12
C ALA A 79 -0.40 17.08 -16.86
N LEU A 80 -0.35 18.40 -17.01
CA LEU A 80 -0.51 19.33 -15.92
C LEU A 80 -1.94 19.45 -15.42
N ALA A 81 -2.91 19.35 -16.31
CA ALA A 81 -4.34 19.39 -16.02
C ALA A 81 -4.77 20.59 -15.15
N LEU A 82 -4.38 21.80 -15.53
CA LEU A 82 -4.59 23.04 -14.75
C LEU A 82 -6.03 23.21 -14.26
N GLY A 83 -7.02 22.91 -15.11
CA GLY A 83 -8.44 23.00 -14.73
C GLY A 83 -8.80 22.02 -13.59
N GLN A 84 -8.30 20.80 -13.64
CA GLN A 84 -8.51 19.80 -12.56
C GLN A 84 -7.74 20.18 -11.29
N GLN A 85 -6.54 20.75 -11.42
CA GLN A 85 -5.77 21.28 -10.27
C GLN A 85 -6.51 22.44 -9.60
N ALA A 86 -7.07 23.37 -10.36
CA ALA A 86 -7.87 24.47 -9.84
C ALA A 86 -9.17 24.00 -9.17
N ALA A 87 -9.86 23.02 -9.78
CA ALA A 87 -11.06 22.43 -9.18
C ALA A 87 -10.73 21.72 -7.86
N LEU A 88 -9.63 20.96 -7.81
CA LEU A 88 -9.14 20.34 -6.58
C LEU A 88 -8.80 21.40 -5.54
N ALA A 89 -8.06 22.45 -5.91
CA ALA A 89 -7.70 23.54 -5.00
C ALA A 89 -8.93 24.21 -4.40
N LYS A 90 -9.98 24.44 -5.20
CA LYS A 90 -11.26 25.00 -4.71
C LYS A 90 -11.90 24.09 -3.65
N ARG A 91 -11.92 22.76 -3.87
CA ARG A 91 -12.42 21.78 -2.88
C ARG A 91 -11.58 21.80 -1.62
N LEU A 92 -10.24 21.76 -1.72
CA LEU A 92 -9.33 21.78 -0.58
C LEU A 92 -9.48 23.07 0.25
N LYS A 93 -9.67 24.22 -0.41
CA LYS A 93 -9.87 25.52 0.27
C LYS A 93 -11.11 25.52 1.16
N GLN A 94 -12.20 24.87 0.73
CA GLN A 94 -13.46 24.80 1.49
C GLN A 94 -13.30 23.98 2.77
N GLU A 95 -12.31 23.08 2.84
CA GLU A 95 -12.09 22.20 3.98
C GLU A 95 -11.24 22.83 5.09
N GLY A 96 -10.59 23.97 4.84
CA GLY A 96 -9.83 24.70 5.83
C GLY A 96 -8.59 23.97 6.38
N TYR A 97 -7.88 23.22 5.54
CA TYR A 97 -6.65 22.51 5.95
C TYR A 97 -5.60 23.49 6.48
N GLY A 98 -5.05 23.19 7.66
CA GLY A 98 -3.91 23.91 8.22
C GLY A 98 -2.56 23.41 7.75
N THR A 99 -2.48 22.11 7.42
CA THR A 99 -1.23 21.44 7.06
C THR A 99 -1.47 20.48 5.89
N ALA A 100 -0.54 20.42 4.93
CA ALA A 100 -0.48 19.41 3.89
C ALA A 100 0.88 18.69 3.91
N LEU A 101 0.87 17.35 4.05
CA LEU A 101 2.04 16.50 3.85
C LEU A 101 2.06 16.02 2.40
N ILE A 102 3.06 16.41 1.61
CA ILE A 102 3.13 16.18 0.17
C ILE A 102 4.29 15.22 -0.12
N MET A 103 3.98 13.92 -0.22
CA MET A 103 4.96 12.86 -0.38
C MET A 103 5.58 12.79 -1.78
N PRO A 104 4.80 12.83 -2.89
CA PRO A 104 5.39 12.80 -4.22
C PRO A 104 6.29 14.03 -4.44
N ARG A 105 7.44 13.82 -5.12
CA ARG A 105 8.46 14.86 -5.32
C ARG A 105 8.20 15.76 -6.51
N THR A 106 7.12 15.56 -7.24
CA THR A 106 6.77 16.36 -8.40
C THR A 106 6.21 17.73 -7.97
N TRP A 107 6.54 18.78 -8.71
CA TRP A 107 6.01 20.11 -8.43
C TRP A 107 4.46 20.17 -8.55
N LYS A 108 3.88 19.42 -9.50
CA LYS A 108 2.43 19.36 -9.69
C LYS A 108 1.67 18.78 -8.49
N SER A 109 2.29 17.92 -7.66
CA SER A 109 1.66 17.39 -6.45
C SER A 109 1.45 18.45 -5.37
N ALA A 110 2.23 19.52 -5.38
CA ALA A 110 2.12 20.63 -4.45
C ALA A 110 1.24 21.79 -4.97
N LEU A 111 0.83 21.74 -6.24
CA LEU A 111 0.12 22.86 -6.88
C LEU A 111 -1.27 23.10 -6.27
N ALA A 112 -2.10 22.09 -6.18
CA ALA A 112 -3.43 22.23 -5.59
C ALA A 112 -3.39 22.64 -4.11
N PRO A 113 -2.53 22.06 -3.23
CA PRO A 113 -2.34 22.56 -1.87
C PRO A 113 -1.90 24.04 -1.79
N LEU A 114 -1.01 24.49 -2.67
CA LEU A 114 -0.62 25.90 -2.75
C LEU A 114 -1.80 26.79 -3.15
N LEU A 115 -2.47 26.45 -4.26
CA LEU A 115 -3.61 27.24 -4.77
C LEU A 115 -4.80 27.25 -3.80
N ALA A 116 -4.94 26.23 -2.98
CA ALA A 116 -5.93 26.19 -1.89
C ALA A 116 -5.57 27.12 -0.73
N GLY A 117 -4.34 27.65 -0.69
CA GLY A 117 -3.88 28.50 0.39
C GLY A 117 -3.58 27.75 1.68
N ILE A 118 -3.26 26.45 1.64
CA ILE A 118 -2.92 25.67 2.85
C ILE A 118 -1.65 26.30 3.47
N PRO A 119 -1.71 26.75 4.74
CA PRO A 119 -0.61 27.54 5.34
C PRO A 119 0.70 26.76 5.45
N GLU A 120 0.67 25.50 5.89
CA GLU A 120 1.85 24.66 6.06
C GLU A 120 1.87 23.57 4.99
N ARG A 121 2.94 23.54 4.19
CA ARG A 121 3.09 22.58 3.08
C ARG A 121 4.46 21.90 3.20
N ILE A 122 4.42 20.67 3.73
CA ILE A 122 5.59 19.86 4.10
C ILE A 122 5.92 18.88 2.97
N GLY A 123 7.16 18.79 2.57
CA GLY A 123 7.60 17.78 1.60
C GLY A 123 9.09 17.79 1.33
N PHE A 124 9.61 16.73 0.72
CA PHE A 124 11.02 16.66 0.34
C PHE A 124 11.32 17.53 -0.89
N ALA A 125 12.53 18.05 -0.96
CA ALA A 125 13.06 18.71 -2.15
C ALA A 125 12.98 17.75 -3.37
N GLY A 126 12.48 18.27 -4.47
CA GLY A 126 12.28 17.54 -5.72
C GLY A 126 12.30 18.47 -6.90
N GLU A 127 11.58 18.15 -7.98
CA GLU A 127 11.45 18.98 -9.15
C GLU A 127 11.16 20.45 -8.75
N ALA A 128 12.06 21.38 -8.94
CA ALA A 128 11.98 22.83 -8.78
C ALA A 128 10.78 23.40 -7.96
N ARG A 129 10.41 22.77 -6.83
CA ARG A 129 9.23 23.13 -6.03
C ARG A 129 9.53 23.96 -4.79
N PHE A 130 10.63 24.71 -4.82
CA PHE A 130 11.09 25.54 -3.70
C PHE A 130 10.06 26.57 -3.22
N PHE A 131 9.24 27.12 -4.11
CA PHE A 131 8.21 28.11 -3.76
C PHE A 131 6.84 27.47 -3.47
N LEU A 132 6.67 26.18 -3.77
CA LEU A 132 5.41 25.48 -3.57
C LEU A 132 5.29 24.93 -2.14
N LEU A 133 6.42 24.63 -1.52
CA LEU A 133 6.52 24.16 -0.14
C LEU A 133 7.15 25.26 0.74
N ASN A 134 6.74 25.32 2.00
CA ASN A 134 7.33 26.21 3.00
C ASN A 134 7.96 25.46 4.19
N ASP A 135 7.69 24.17 4.36
CA ASP A 135 8.56 23.24 5.11
C ASP A 135 9.24 22.27 4.11
N LEU A 136 10.25 22.79 3.44
CA LEU A 136 11.06 22.03 2.50
C LEU A 136 12.10 21.19 3.26
N ARG A 137 12.14 19.87 2.97
CA ARG A 137 13.06 18.92 3.59
C ARG A 137 14.04 18.35 2.57
N PHE A 138 15.23 18.02 3.04
CA PHE A 138 16.32 17.47 2.23
C PHE A 138 16.72 16.09 2.73
N GLY A 139 17.54 15.37 1.96
CA GLY A 139 18.13 14.11 2.40
C GLY A 139 17.24 12.87 2.18
N GLU A 140 16.11 12.96 1.45
CA GLU A 140 15.24 11.81 1.19
C GLU A 140 15.99 10.57 0.64
N ARG A 141 17.01 10.80 -0.21
CA ARG A 141 17.79 9.71 -0.81
C ARG A 141 18.67 8.97 0.19
N ALA A 142 19.01 9.61 1.31
CA ALA A 142 19.73 8.98 2.41
C ALA A 142 18.83 8.14 3.31
N LEU A 143 17.49 8.29 3.19
CA LEU A 143 16.53 7.48 3.91
C LEU A 143 16.44 6.09 3.26
N PRO A 144 16.73 5.03 4.04
CA PRO A 144 17.00 3.73 3.45
C PRO A 144 15.74 3.05 2.91
N ARG A 145 14.64 3.08 3.65
CA ARG A 145 13.41 2.36 3.30
C ARG A 145 12.33 3.33 2.82
N MET A 146 11.38 2.82 2.03
CA MET A 146 10.24 3.64 1.56
C MET A 146 9.38 4.15 2.71
N VAL A 147 9.19 3.35 3.77
CA VAL A 147 8.48 3.79 4.97
C VAL A 147 9.18 4.95 5.66
N ASP A 148 10.52 4.95 5.73
CA ASP A 148 11.30 6.03 6.32
C ASP A 148 11.05 7.35 5.59
N ARG A 149 10.97 7.32 4.25
CA ARG A 149 10.69 8.50 3.41
C ARG A 149 9.28 9.06 3.65
N CYS A 150 8.27 8.18 3.74
CA CYS A 150 6.92 8.61 4.04
C CYS A 150 6.81 9.17 5.47
N ALA A 151 7.27 8.41 6.44
CA ALA A 151 7.09 8.69 7.85
C ALA A 151 7.91 9.90 8.34
N ALA A 152 9.09 10.16 7.76
CA ALA A 152 9.89 11.32 8.10
C ALA A 152 9.16 12.66 7.91
N LEU A 153 8.20 12.74 6.98
CA LEU A 153 7.39 13.96 6.79
C LEU A 153 6.40 14.21 7.94
N ALA A 154 6.00 13.16 8.67
CA ALA A 154 5.11 13.26 9.82
C ALA A 154 5.85 13.67 11.11
N LEU A 155 7.17 13.56 11.15
CA LEU A 155 8.00 13.97 12.27
C LEU A 155 8.34 15.47 12.22
N PRO A 156 8.76 16.08 13.35
CA PRO A 156 9.37 17.40 13.33
C PRO A 156 10.58 17.45 12.38
N LYS A 157 10.83 18.63 11.81
CA LYS A 157 12.02 18.82 10.98
C LYS A 157 13.29 18.50 11.78
N MET A 158 14.24 17.78 11.17
CA MET A 158 15.48 17.34 11.80
C MET A 158 15.31 16.31 12.95
N ALA A 159 14.12 15.78 13.19
CA ALA A 159 13.94 14.73 14.18
C ALA A 159 14.72 13.47 13.77
N LYS A 160 15.32 12.80 14.76
CA LYS A 160 15.92 11.48 14.57
C LYS A 160 14.79 10.47 14.22
N LEU A 161 15.05 9.62 13.23
CA LEU A 161 14.12 8.54 12.92
C LEU A 161 14.08 7.54 14.08
N PRO A 162 12.89 7.02 14.44
CA PRO A 162 12.79 5.94 15.40
C PRO A 162 13.41 4.65 14.83
N SER A 163 13.78 3.72 15.70
CA SER A 163 14.26 2.39 15.32
C SER A 163 13.16 1.55 14.66
N GLU A 164 11.93 1.76 15.10
CA GLU A 164 10.75 1.04 14.65
C GLU A 164 9.63 2.00 14.26
N TRP A 165 8.83 1.61 13.29
CA TRP A 165 7.66 2.36 12.82
C TRP A 165 6.37 1.65 13.23
N PRO A 166 5.29 2.41 13.47
CA PRO A 166 3.97 1.80 13.58
C PRO A 166 3.64 0.98 12.33
N VAL A 167 3.18 -0.25 12.54
CA VAL A 167 2.82 -1.16 11.45
C VAL A 167 1.56 -0.65 10.74
N PRO A 168 1.54 -0.53 9.40
CA PRO A 168 0.34 -0.23 8.66
C PRO A 168 -0.77 -1.23 8.96
N THR A 169 -1.97 -0.76 9.25
CA THR A 169 -3.12 -1.60 9.60
C THR A 169 -4.32 -1.24 8.73
N LEU A 170 -5.02 -2.25 8.25
CA LEU A 170 -6.32 -2.16 7.59
C LEU A 170 -7.33 -2.98 8.40
N GLN A 171 -8.50 -2.45 8.64
CA GLN A 171 -9.54 -3.10 9.45
C GLN A 171 -10.80 -3.33 8.61
N VAL A 172 -11.02 -4.58 8.22
CA VAL A 172 -12.24 -5.01 7.55
C VAL A 172 -13.19 -5.56 8.61
N PRO A 173 -14.45 -5.07 8.68
CA PRO A 173 -15.44 -5.65 9.56
C PRO A 173 -15.67 -7.13 9.21
N THR A 174 -15.68 -8.01 10.20
CA THR A 174 -15.89 -9.45 10.01
C THR A 174 -17.22 -9.76 9.30
N SER A 175 -18.26 -8.96 9.61
CA SER A 175 -19.56 -9.07 8.95
C SER A 175 -19.51 -8.74 7.46
N GLU A 176 -18.69 -7.75 7.05
CA GLU A 176 -18.52 -7.38 5.63
C GLU A 176 -17.78 -8.49 4.87
N ALA A 177 -16.70 -9.03 5.44
CA ALA A 177 -15.97 -10.15 4.87
C ALA A 177 -16.87 -11.39 4.72
N ALA A 178 -17.66 -11.73 5.73
CA ALA A 178 -18.61 -12.85 5.69
C ALA A 178 -19.71 -12.65 4.63
N ALA A 179 -20.30 -11.46 4.57
CA ALA A 179 -21.31 -11.13 3.57
C ALA A 179 -20.72 -11.17 2.14
N TRP A 180 -19.48 -10.73 1.96
CA TRP A 180 -18.78 -10.82 0.68
C TRP A 180 -18.57 -12.29 0.26
N ARG A 181 -18.06 -13.15 1.17
CA ARG A 181 -17.90 -14.59 0.89
C ARG A 181 -19.21 -15.22 0.45
N SER A 182 -20.29 -14.95 1.17
CA SER A 182 -21.63 -15.48 0.85
C SER A 182 -22.08 -15.04 -0.56
N ARG A 183 -21.98 -13.75 -0.86
CA ARG A 183 -22.33 -13.22 -2.22
C ARG A 183 -21.49 -13.83 -3.35
N ARG A 184 -20.27 -14.28 -3.05
CA ARG A 184 -19.36 -14.92 -4.01
C ARG A 184 -19.52 -16.44 -4.09
N GLY A 185 -20.41 -17.05 -3.30
CA GLY A 185 -20.54 -18.50 -3.21
C GLY A 185 -19.25 -19.17 -2.70
N LEU A 186 -18.50 -18.47 -1.85
CA LEU A 186 -17.28 -18.95 -1.22
C LEU A 186 -17.63 -19.45 0.18
N HIS A 187 -18.31 -20.59 0.24
CA HIS A 187 -18.72 -21.17 1.50
C HIS A 187 -17.51 -21.63 2.32
N ASP A 188 -17.69 -21.59 3.63
CA ASP A 188 -16.73 -22.16 4.55
C ASP A 188 -16.91 -23.68 4.56
N ASP A 189 -15.93 -24.37 4.03
CA ASP A 189 -15.87 -25.84 4.01
C ASP A 189 -14.83 -26.39 5.01
N GLY A 190 -14.38 -25.55 5.94
CA GLY A 190 -13.38 -25.87 6.96
C GLY A 190 -11.93 -25.88 6.46
N ARG A 191 -11.70 -25.65 5.18
CA ARG A 191 -10.34 -25.60 4.63
C ARG A 191 -9.72 -24.22 4.81
N SER A 192 -8.44 -24.19 5.20
CA SER A 192 -7.65 -22.95 5.16
C SER A 192 -7.48 -22.46 3.72
N VAL A 193 -7.68 -21.16 3.53
CA VAL A 193 -7.61 -20.52 2.22
C VAL A 193 -6.24 -19.88 2.01
N VAL A 194 -5.58 -20.21 0.90
CA VAL A 194 -4.36 -19.53 0.44
C VAL A 194 -4.70 -18.62 -0.74
N ALA A 195 -4.52 -17.33 -0.57
CA ALA A 195 -4.71 -16.33 -1.62
C ALA A 195 -3.40 -16.12 -2.40
N LEU A 196 -3.41 -16.34 -3.72
CA LEU A 196 -2.29 -16.14 -4.62
C LEU A 196 -2.49 -14.81 -5.37
N ALA A 197 -1.55 -13.88 -5.25
CA ALA A 197 -1.55 -12.60 -5.97
C ALA A 197 -0.33 -12.54 -6.94
N PRO A 198 -0.44 -13.14 -8.13
CA PRO A 198 0.67 -13.33 -9.06
C PRO A 198 1.02 -12.07 -9.85
N GLY A 199 0.20 -11.02 -9.81
CA GLY A 199 0.42 -9.76 -10.49
C GLY A 199 1.55 -8.93 -9.88
N ALA A 200 2.23 -8.15 -10.71
CA ALA A 200 3.14 -7.09 -10.29
C ALA A 200 3.34 -6.07 -11.41
N VAL A 201 3.60 -4.81 -11.05
CA VAL A 201 4.03 -3.80 -12.01
C VAL A 201 5.49 -4.05 -12.39
N GLY A 202 5.71 -4.31 -13.67
CA GLY A 202 7.00 -4.72 -14.23
C GLY A 202 7.16 -6.24 -14.29
N PRO A 203 7.40 -6.77 -15.51
CA PRO A 203 7.49 -8.22 -15.74
C PRO A 203 8.63 -8.89 -14.95
N SER A 204 9.71 -8.15 -14.64
CA SER A 204 10.83 -8.68 -13.86
C SER A 204 10.47 -9.09 -12.44
N LYS A 205 9.39 -8.54 -11.86
CA LYS A 205 8.92 -8.86 -10.52
C LYS A 205 7.97 -10.07 -10.49
N ARG A 206 7.57 -10.58 -11.64
CA ARG A 206 6.58 -11.67 -11.72
C ARG A 206 7.27 -13.02 -11.62
N TRP A 207 6.92 -13.79 -10.61
CA TRP A 207 7.29 -15.20 -10.55
C TRP A 207 6.54 -15.94 -11.66
N PRO A 208 7.16 -16.95 -12.32
CA PRO A 208 6.55 -17.60 -13.48
C PRO A 208 5.15 -18.14 -13.22
N GLY A 209 4.22 -17.98 -14.18
CA GLY A 209 2.86 -18.50 -14.09
C GLY A 209 2.82 -20.01 -13.86
N ALA A 210 3.67 -20.76 -14.57
CA ALA A 210 3.84 -22.20 -14.39
C ALA A 210 4.27 -22.58 -12.96
N ALA A 211 5.07 -21.73 -12.29
CA ALA A 211 5.47 -21.96 -10.90
C ALA A 211 4.30 -21.70 -9.93
N TYR A 212 3.50 -20.64 -10.15
CA TYR A 212 2.26 -20.44 -9.43
C TYR A 212 1.24 -21.57 -9.65
N ALA A 213 1.11 -22.09 -10.89
CA ALA A 213 0.25 -23.24 -11.19
C ALA A 213 0.70 -24.51 -10.45
N ALA A 214 2.02 -24.75 -10.40
CA ALA A 214 2.59 -25.86 -9.64
C ALA A 214 2.37 -25.68 -8.12
N LEU A 215 2.49 -24.45 -7.60
CA LEU A 215 2.16 -24.13 -6.21
C LEU A 215 0.69 -24.40 -5.92
N ALA A 216 -0.23 -23.91 -6.75
CA ALA A 216 -1.68 -24.10 -6.57
C ALA A 216 -2.05 -25.59 -6.50
N ARG A 217 -1.54 -26.41 -7.42
CA ARG A 217 -1.76 -27.88 -7.40
C ARG A 217 -1.28 -28.53 -6.10
N ARG A 218 -0.10 -28.16 -5.60
CA ARG A 218 0.45 -28.71 -4.34
C ARG A 218 -0.34 -28.27 -3.11
N LEU A 219 -0.79 -27.02 -3.06
CA LEU A 219 -1.62 -26.52 -1.97
C LEU A 219 -2.97 -27.24 -1.93
N LEU A 220 -3.62 -27.43 -3.09
CA LEU A 220 -4.87 -28.19 -3.22
C LEU A 220 -4.68 -29.65 -2.80
N ALA A 221 -3.58 -30.31 -3.23
CA ALA A 221 -3.24 -31.67 -2.82
C ALA A 221 -3.03 -31.82 -1.31
N ASN A 222 -2.60 -30.73 -0.63
CA ASN A 222 -2.49 -30.67 0.82
C ASN A 222 -3.83 -30.31 1.53
N GLY A 223 -4.96 -30.35 0.84
CA GLY A 223 -6.28 -30.10 1.42
C GLY A 223 -6.62 -28.62 1.63
N LEU A 224 -5.84 -27.69 1.09
CA LEU A 224 -6.07 -26.25 1.21
C LEU A 224 -7.00 -25.75 0.10
N ALA A 225 -7.72 -24.67 0.33
CA ALA A 225 -8.42 -23.95 -0.71
C ALA A 225 -7.50 -22.89 -1.32
N VAL A 226 -7.56 -22.67 -2.64
CA VAL A 226 -6.70 -21.72 -3.36
C VAL A 226 -7.55 -20.71 -4.11
N TRP A 227 -7.29 -19.43 -3.87
CA TRP A 227 -7.88 -18.29 -4.59
C TRP A 227 -6.81 -17.53 -5.34
N VAL A 228 -7.06 -17.18 -6.61
CA VAL A 228 -6.16 -16.37 -7.44
C VAL A 228 -6.73 -14.96 -7.54
N LEU A 229 -5.96 -13.96 -7.12
CA LEU A 229 -6.34 -12.56 -7.06
C LEU A 229 -5.54 -11.71 -8.05
N GLY A 230 -6.15 -10.68 -8.59
CA GLY A 230 -5.51 -9.72 -9.48
C GLY A 230 -6.52 -8.83 -10.16
N GLY A 231 -6.04 -7.80 -10.86
CA GLY A 231 -6.85 -6.96 -11.71
C GLY A 231 -7.24 -7.62 -13.04
N PRO A 232 -7.88 -6.86 -13.94
CA PRO A 232 -8.26 -7.38 -15.26
C PRO A 232 -7.06 -7.87 -16.09
N ASP A 233 -5.90 -7.24 -15.93
CA ASP A 233 -4.69 -7.58 -16.68
C ASP A 233 -4.09 -8.94 -16.27
N GLU A 234 -4.44 -9.47 -15.09
CA GLU A 234 -3.98 -10.76 -14.60
C GLU A 234 -4.92 -11.93 -15.00
N LYS A 235 -5.99 -11.68 -15.75
CA LYS A 235 -6.99 -12.70 -16.09
C LYS A 235 -6.41 -13.91 -16.83
N SER A 236 -5.55 -13.67 -17.84
CA SER A 236 -4.91 -14.76 -18.60
C SER A 236 -3.96 -15.56 -17.71
N LEU A 237 -3.23 -14.89 -16.82
CA LEU A 237 -2.35 -15.54 -15.86
C LEU A 237 -3.14 -16.37 -14.84
N ALA A 238 -4.28 -15.88 -14.38
CA ALA A 238 -5.17 -16.63 -13.50
C ALA A 238 -5.71 -17.88 -14.18
N THR A 239 -6.09 -17.81 -15.45
CA THR A 239 -6.51 -18.96 -16.24
C THR A 239 -5.42 -20.03 -16.33
N GLU A 240 -4.15 -19.62 -16.55
CA GLU A 240 -2.99 -20.53 -16.53
C GLU A 240 -2.81 -21.19 -15.16
N ILE A 241 -2.93 -20.41 -14.06
CA ILE A 241 -2.70 -20.92 -12.69
C ILE A 241 -3.82 -21.86 -12.25
N VAL A 242 -5.06 -21.52 -12.52
CA VAL A 242 -6.23 -22.34 -12.16
C VAL A 242 -6.24 -23.63 -12.97
N GLY A 243 -6.01 -23.53 -14.29
CA GLY A 243 -6.04 -24.70 -15.18
C GLY A 243 -7.31 -25.52 -15.01
N ASP A 244 -7.15 -26.82 -14.83
CA ASP A 244 -8.21 -27.83 -14.57
C ASP A 244 -8.42 -28.11 -13.07
N THR A 245 -7.84 -27.30 -12.20
CA THR A 245 -7.87 -27.53 -10.74
C THR A 245 -9.12 -26.93 -10.06
N ALA A 246 -9.32 -27.25 -8.78
CA ALA A 246 -10.36 -26.65 -7.95
C ALA A 246 -10.01 -25.25 -7.41
N ALA A 247 -8.93 -24.63 -7.86
CA ALA A 247 -8.60 -23.25 -7.50
C ALA A 247 -9.66 -22.26 -8.04
N ARG A 248 -9.91 -21.20 -7.31
CA ARG A 248 -10.95 -20.21 -7.66
C ARG A 248 -10.29 -18.96 -8.25
N ASP A 249 -10.68 -18.61 -9.47
CA ASP A 249 -10.31 -17.35 -10.09
C ASP A 249 -11.18 -16.20 -9.59
N LEU A 250 -10.58 -15.28 -8.83
CA LEU A 250 -11.21 -14.06 -8.30
C LEU A 250 -10.62 -12.80 -8.93
N THR A 251 -9.90 -12.91 -10.05
CA THR A 251 -9.31 -11.78 -10.78
C THR A 251 -10.36 -10.95 -11.53
N GLY A 252 -9.93 -9.79 -12.04
CA GLY A 252 -10.76 -8.93 -12.90
C GLY A 252 -11.78 -8.10 -12.15
N ARG A 253 -11.65 -7.99 -10.85
CA ARG A 253 -12.54 -7.25 -9.96
C ARG A 253 -11.89 -5.97 -9.47
N ASP A 254 -12.66 -5.15 -8.72
CA ASP A 254 -12.11 -3.95 -8.10
C ASP A 254 -11.20 -4.27 -6.90
N LEU A 255 -10.52 -3.26 -6.39
CA LEU A 255 -9.60 -3.42 -5.27
C LEU A 255 -10.33 -3.80 -3.98
N ARG A 256 -11.60 -3.41 -3.79
CA ARG A 256 -12.40 -3.79 -2.62
C ARG A 256 -12.61 -5.30 -2.55
N ASP A 257 -12.92 -5.94 -3.68
CA ASP A 257 -13.03 -7.40 -3.74
C ASP A 257 -11.71 -8.08 -3.33
N ALA A 258 -10.57 -7.56 -3.79
CA ALA A 258 -9.26 -8.11 -3.40
C ALA A 258 -8.95 -7.89 -1.90
N ILE A 259 -9.32 -6.75 -1.32
CA ILE A 259 -9.19 -6.49 0.12
C ILE A 259 -10.01 -7.50 0.92
N LEU A 260 -11.28 -7.73 0.55
CA LEU A 260 -12.17 -8.64 1.24
C LEU A 260 -11.74 -10.11 1.10
N ALA A 261 -11.21 -10.48 -0.08
CA ALA A 261 -10.62 -11.79 -0.31
C ALA A 261 -9.39 -12.03 0.58
N LEU A 262 -8.47 -11.05 0.66
CA LEU A 262 -7.29 -11.14 1.51
C LEU A 262 -7.64 -11.14 2.99
N ALA A 263 -8.64 -10.36 3.42
CA ALA A 263 -9.15 -10.39 4.80
C ALA A 263 -9.80 -11.73 5.18
N SER A 264 -10.26 -12.51 4.18
CA SER A 264 -10.89 -13.81 4.36
C SER A 264 -9.92 -14.98 4.17
N ALA A 265 -8.67 -14.72 3.79
CA ALA A 265 -7.66 -15.75 3.55
C ALA A 265 -6.86 -16.06 4.82
N SER A 266 -6.44 -17.32 4.98
CA SER A 266 -5.58 -17.76 6.07
C SER A 266 -4.13 -17.37 5.84
N VAL A 267 -3.67 -17.33 4.58
CA VAL A 267 -2.32 -16.91 4.15
C VAL A 267 -2.41 -16.28 2.76
N ALA A 268 -1.57 -15.29 2.48
CA ALA A 268 -1.40 -14.70 1.16
C ALA A 268 0.01 -14.95 0.62
N VAL A 269 0.13 -15.35 -0.64
CA VAL A 269 1.39 -15.47 -1.39
C VAL A 269 1.36 -14.45 -2.54
N SER A 270 2.32 -13.57 -2.59
CA SER A 270 2.35 -12.49 -3.59
C SER A 270 3.78 -12.19 -4.05
N ASN A 271 3.92 -11.74 -5.29
CA ASN A 271 5.12 -11.02 -5.69
C ASN A 271 5.26 -9.71 -4.88
N ASP A 272 6.41 -9.03 -4.98
CA ASP A 272 6.58 -7.64 -4.53
C ASP A 272 5.61 -6.72 -5.29
N SER A 273 4.38 -6.63 -4.78
CA SER A 273 3.25 -5.95 -5.41
C SER A 273 2.37 -5.22 -4.39
N GLY A 274 1.38 -4.46 -4.88
CA GLY A 274 0.45 -3.75 -4.01
C GLY A 274 -0.35 -4.67 -3.09
N LEU A 275 -0.80 -5.84 -3.58
CA LEU A 275 -1.61 -6.79 -2.80
C LEU A 275 -0.82 -7.45 -1.66
N LEU A 276 0.52 -7.57 -1.78
CA LEU A 276 1.38 -7.99 -0.66
C LEU A 276 1.22 -7.06 0.55
N HIS A 277 1.22 -5.75 0.30
CA HIS A 277 1.07 -4.76 1.36
C HIS A 277 -0.35 -4.68 1.91
N VAL A 278 -1.36 -4.90 1.06
CA VAL A 278 -2.76 -5.00 1.48
C VAL A 278 -2.94 -6.17 2.44
N ALA A 279 -2.48 -7.37 2.06
CA ALA A 279 -2.55 -8.56 2.91
C ALA A 279 -1.85 -8.34 4.26
N ALA A 280 -0.63 -7.81 4.22
CA ALA A 280 0.13 -7.50 5.43
C ALA A 280 -0.57 -6.45 6.31
N GLY A 281 -1.16 -5.41 5.72
CA GLY A 281 -1.93 -4.40 6.44
C GLY A 281 -3.19 -4.95 7.10
N LEU A 282 -3.81 -5.96 6.52
CA LEU A 282 -4.97 -6.68 7.06
C LEU A 282 -4.59 -7.64 8.21
N GLY A 283 -3.30 -7.83 8.48
CA GLY A 283 -2.82 -8.82 9.45
C GLY A 283 -2.83 -10.25 8.90
N THR A 284 -3.18 -10.46 7.64
CA THR A 284 -3.09 -11.77 6.99
C THR A 284 -1.62 -12.16 6.88
N PRO A 285 -1.20 -13.36 7.36
CA PRO A 285 0.14 -13.87 7.15
C PRO A 285 0.52 -13.84 5.67
N THR A 286 1.67 -13.25 5.36
CA THR A 286 2.04 -13.03 3.95
C THR A 286 3.38 -13.65 3.60
N ILE A 287 3.49 -14.15 2.38
CA ILE A 287 4.73 -14.63 1.80
C ILE A 287 5.01 -13.79 0.56
N GLY A 288 6.02 -12.93 0.65
CA GLY A 288 6.44 -12.07 -0.44
C GLY A 288 7.56 -12.70 -1.24
N ILE A 289 7.38 -12.83 -2.55
CA ILE A 289 8.39 -13.32 -3.50
C ILE A 289 9.15 -12.13 -4.08
N PHE A 290 10.46 -12.07 -3.80
CA PHE A 290 11.33 -10.96 -4.19
C PHE A 290 12.43 -11.42 -5.14
N GLY A 291 12.43 -10.86 -6.33
CA GLY A 291 13.45 -11.12 -7.36
C GLY A 291 14.39 -9.91 -7.55
N PRO A 292 14.03 -8.95 -8.42
CA PRO A 292 14.90 -7.82 -8.77
C PRO A 292 14.95 -6.74 -7.70
N THR A 293 14.05 -6.77 -6.72
CA THR A 293 13.91 -5.78 -5.63
C THR A 293 14.44 -6.33 -4.32
N SER A 294 14.88 -5.45 -3.43
CA SER A 294 15.37 -5.82 -2.11
C SER A 294 14.23 -5.86 -1.10
N PRO A 295 14.01 -6.97 -0.38
CA PRO A 295 13.02 -7.04 0.70
C PRO A 295 13.29 -5.99 1.79
N TRP A 296 14.54 -5.72 2.08
CA TRP A 296 14.92 -4.73 3.09
C TRP A 296 14.31 -3.33 2.84
N HIS A 297 14.19 -2.93 1.55
CA HIS A 297 13.61 -1.65 1.18
C HIS A 297 12.08 -1.68 1.05
N TRP A 298 11.53 -2.83 0.63
CA TRP A 298 10.17 -2.90 0.10
C TRP A 298 9.24 -3.87 0.84
N ALA A 299 9.78 -4.80 1.66
CA ALA A 299 8.93 -5.71 2.41
C ALA A 299 7.95 -4.97 3.33
N PRO A 300 6.75 -5.51 3.55
CA PRO A 300 5.80 -4.94 4.48
C PRO A 300 6.33 -5.00 5.93
N LEU A 301 5.93 -3.99 6.72
CA LEU A 301 6.23 -3.91 8.15
C LEU A 301 5.24 -4.74 8.97
N ASN A 302 5.18 -6.04 8.74
CA ASN A 302 4.29 -6.90 9.48
C ASN A 302 5.10 -8.09 10.03
N PRO A 303 5.02 -8.40 11.34
CA PRO A 303 5.74 -9.53 11.94
C PRO A 303 5.31 -10.90 11.37
N LEU A 304 4.11 -10.98 10.77
CA LEU A 304 3.60 -12.18 10.10
C LEU A 304 3.98 -12.24 8.61
N ALA A 305 4.80 -11.30 8.14
CA ALA A 305 5.26 -11.29 6.74
C ALA A 305 6.62 -11.98 6.62
N ALA A 306 6.67 -13.02 5.78
CA ALA A 306 7.90 -13.68 5.38
C ALA A 306 8.29 -13.28 3.94
N THR A 307 9.58 -13.32 3.64
CA THR A 307 10.11 -13.04 2.30
C THR A 307 10.85 -14.25 1.76
N ILE A 308 10.68 -14.51 0.48
CA ILE A 308 11.40 -15.54 -0.26
C ILE A 308 12.21 -14.87 -1.37
N GLU A 309 13.46 -15.20 -1.42
CA GLU A 309 14.41 -14.80 -2.46
C GLU A 309 15.10 -16.04 -3.02
N THR A 310 15.69 -15.91 -4.21
CA THR A 310 16.55 -16.98 -4.70
C THR A 310 17.74 -17.22 -3.78
N ALA A 311 18.08 -18.48 -3.57
CA ALA A 311 19.31 -18.87 -2.87
C ALA A 311 20.57 -18.69 -3.74
N SER A 312 20.39 -18.47 -5.07
CA SER A 312 21.52 -18.26 -5.99
C SER A 312 22.16 -16.89 -5.75
N GLU A 313 23.47 -16.86 -5.62
CA GLU A 313 24.23 -15.61 -5.63
C GLU A 313 24.21 -15.00 -7.04
N LEU A 314 23.51 -13.88 -7.17
CA LEU A 314 23.37 -13.16 -8.43
C LEU A 314 23.93 -11.74 -8.26
N ALA A 315 25.09 -11.49 -8.86
CA ALA A 315 25.76 -10.17 -8.82
C ALA A 315 24.89 -9.01 -9.35
N CYS A 316 23.82 -9.32 -10.10
CA CYS A 316 22.88 -8.33 -10.64
C CYS A 316 21.77 -7.92 -9.65
N ARG A 317 21.70 -8.49 -8.44
CA ARG A 317 20.66 -8.19 -7.44
C ARG A 317 21.18 -7.30 -6.32
N PRO A 318 20.33 -6.37 -5.83
CA PRO A 318 19.07 -5.93 -6.40
C PRO A 318 19.29 -4.99 -7.61
N CYS A 319 18.55 -5.17 -8.70
CA CYS A 319 18.73 -4.34 -9.90
C CYS A 319 17.63 -3.30 -10.13
N HIS A 320 16.45 -3.49 -9.52
CA HIS A 320 15.27 -2.62 -9.64
C HIS A 320 14.82 -2.33 -11.08
N GLN A 321 15.21 -3.17 -12.04
CA GLN A 321 14.87 -2.98 -13.45
C GLN A 321 13.47 -3.53 -13.76
N PRO A 322 12.65 -2.84 -14.57
CA PRO A 322 11.31 -3.30 -14.94
C PRO A 322 11.33 -4.57 -15.81
N THR A 323 12.43 -4.81 -16.53
CA THR A 323 12.71 -6.00 -17.33
C THR A 323 14.11 -6.52 -17.05
N CYS A 324 14.31 -7.83 -17.14
CA CYS A 324 15.63 -8.43 -16.92
C CYS A 324 16.57 -8.08 -18.07
N ARG A 325 17.58 -7.22 -17.81
CA ARG A 325 18.57 -6.80 -18.81
C ARG A 325 19.46 -7.92 -19.34
N PHE A 326 19.58 -9.02 -18.58
CA PHE A 326 20.39 -10.19 -18.96
C PHE A 326 19.56 -11.31 -19.58
N GLY A 327 18.23 -11.18 -19.64
CA GLY A 327 17.33 -12.18 -20.22
C GLY A 327 17.13 -13.45 -19.39
N HIS A 328 18.02 -13.75 -18.43
CA HIS A 328 17.96 -15.02 -17.68
C HIS A 328 16.90 -15.10 -16.60
N HIS A 329 16.45 -13.96 -16.05
CA HIS A 329 15.43 -13.82 -15.01
C HIS A 329 15.56 -14.81 -13.81
N ARG A 330 16.77 -15.30 -13.54
CA ARG A 330 17.05 -16.32 -12.53
C ARG A 330 16.64 -15.92 -11.12
N CYS A 331 16.67 -14.61 -10.81
CA CYS A 331 16.23 -14.11 -9.51
C CYS A 331 14.77 -14.47 -9.15
N MET A 332 13.96 -14.84 -10.15
CA MET A 332 12.59 -15.34 -9.99
C MET A 332 12.51 -16.82 -10.37
N GLN A 333 13.16 -17.25 -11.46
CA GLN A 333 13.07 -18.61 -11.94
C GLN A 333 13.69 -19.66 -11.00
N ASP A 334 14.76 -19.30 -10.26
CA ASP A 334 15.42 -20.19 -9.33
C ASP A 334 14.65 -20.37 -8.00
N ILE A 335 13.57 -19.60 -7.76
CA ILE A 335 12.67 -19.79 -6.62
C ILE A 335 11.72 -20.95 -6.95
N THR A 336 11.78 -22.00 -6.14
CA THR A 336 11.00 -23.21 -6.39
C THR A 336 9.63 -23.18 -5.70
N PRO A 337 8.60 -23.85 -6.26
CA PRO A 337 7.31 -24.01 -5.59
C PRO A 337 7.41 -24.66 -4.20
N ASP A 338 8.37 -25.56 -3.98
CA ASP A 338 8.57 -26.22 -2.69
C ASP A 338 8.98 -25.26 -1.58
N GLN A 339 9.85 -24.28 -1.90
CA GLN A 339 10.20 -23.23 -0.96
C GLN A 339 8.97 -22.44 -0.51
N VAL A 340 8.07 -22.12 -1.46
CA VAL A 340 6.84 -21.35 -1.19
C VAL A 340 5.83 -22.21 -0.42
N VAL A 341 5.66 -23.49 -0.75
CA VAL A 341 4.82 -24.44 0.01
C VAL A 341 5.28 -24.54 1.46
N THR A 342 6.59 -24.73 1.67
CA THR A 342 7.17 -24.83 3.03
C THR A 342 6.91 -23.56 3.84
N ALA A 343 7.10 -22.39 3.24
CA ALA A 343 6.83 -21.11 3.90
C ALA A 343 5.33 -20.95 4.21
N THR A 344 4.44 -21.36 3.30
CA THR A 344 2.99 -21.32 3.50
C THR A 344 2.56 -22.21 4.66
N GLN A 345 3.08 -23.44 4.75
CA GLN A 345 2.81 -24.37 5.84
C GLN A 345 3.28 -23.83 7.19
N ARG A 346 4.46 -23.20 7.24
CA ARG A 346 4.97 -22.55 8.46
C ARG A 346 4.07 -21.40 8.90
N ALA A 347 3.60 -20.58 7.96
CA ALA A 347 2.69 -19.47 8.24
C ALA A 347 1.34 -19.98 8.80
N LEU A 348 0.78 -21.05 8.20
CA LEU A 348 -0.45 -21.69 8.69
C LEU A 348 -0.27 -22.28 10.09
N ALA A 349 0.85 -22.96 10.36
CA ALA A 349 1.15 -23.52 11.68
C ALA A 349 1.29 -22.43 12.75
N ALA A 350 1.90 -21.30 12.41
CA ALA A 350 2.05 -20.16 13.34
C ALA A 350 0.69 -19.54 13.70
N VAL A 351 -0.25 -19.45 12.75
CA VAL A 351 -1.63 -19.01 13.01
C VAL A 351 -2.36 -19.99 13.95
N ALA A 352 -2.27 -21.29 13.67
CA ALA A 352 -2.92 -22.31 14.49
C ALA A 352 -2.38 -22.36 15.93
N ALA A 353 -1.11 -22.00 16.15
CA ALA A 353 -0.49 -21.94 17.48
C ALA A 353 -0.86 -20.67 18.26
N ALA A 354 -1.36 -19.63 17.58
CA ALA A 354 -1.75 -18.35 18.18
C ALA A 354 -3.25 -18.27 18.56
N CYS A 355 -4.06 -19.23 18.07
CA CYS A 355 -5.48 -19.40 18.41
C CYS A 355 -5.67 -20.37 19.57
#